data_95b92291679afe02a357203ee2d5c2c0
#
_entry.id   95b92291679afe02a357203ee2d5c2c0
#
_cell.length_a   1.000
_cell.length_b   1.000
_cell.length_c   1.000
_cell.angle_alpha   90.00
_cell.angle_beta   90.00
_cell.angle_gamma   90.00
#
_symmetry.space_group_name_H-M   'P 1'
#
loop_
_entity.id
_entity.type
_entity.pdbx_description
1 polymer ?
#
loop_
_entity_poly.entity_id
_entity_poly.type
_entity_poly.pdbx_seq_one_letter_code
_entity_poly.pdbx_strand_id
1 'polypeptide(L)'
;MATPFITEHNLAFLALVVISMFSCAGDPAEVVSKALLCFKNNYVYSSCEKSYRLTESGNINVPPGYTDQYCHGSCLSETNLVLNCIDNILSHFLFYNRASIYDLRATIKAGCSYGPHRGNFNVEEHILARENSAWRDSRPLLPGLLLMIMYMGT
;
A
#
# COMPACT_ATOMS: atom_id res chain seq x y z
N MET A 1 -19.88 -46.05 -29.79
CA MET A 1 -19.76 -45.20 -28.59
C MET A 1 -18.38 -45.48 -27.99
N ALA A 2 -17.43 -44.61 -28.23
CA ALA A 2 -16.07 -44.76 -27.71
C ALA A 2 -15.95 -43.91 -26.45
N THR A 3 -15.83 -44.54 -25.29
CA THR A 3 -15.48 -43.86 -24.04
C THR A 3 -14.01 -43.47 -24.06
N PRO A 4 -13.65 -42.21 -23.80
CA PRO A 4 -12.25 -41.84 -23.73
C PRO A 4 -11.65 -42.46 -22.47
N PHE A 5 -10.72 -43.37 -22.64
CA PHE A 5 -9.82 -43.84 -21.61
C PHE A 5 -8.95 -42.64 -21.17
N ILE A 6 -9.42 -41.88 -20.22
CA ILE A 6 -8.54 -41.01 -19.45
C ILE A 6 -7.78 -41.93 -18.52
N THR A 7 -6.58 -42.30 -18.93
CA THR A 7 -5.71 -43.20 -18.18
C THR A 7 -5.44 -42.60 -16.81
N GLU A 8 -5.56 -43.39 -15.74
CA GLU A 8 -5.30 -43.01 -14.34
C GLU A 8 -3.95 -42.29 -14.17
N HIS A 9 -2.98 -42.57 -15.06
CA HIS A 9 -1.69 -41.86 -15.12
C HIS A 9 -1.81 -40.36 -15.42
N ASN A 10 -2.76 -39.92 -16.24
CA ASN A 10 -2.94 -38.52 -16.54
C ASN A 10 -3.57 -37.74 -15.37
N LEU A 11 -4.46 -38.38 -14.61
CA LEU A 11 -5.07 -37.79 -13.43
C LEU A 11 -4.04 -37.63 -12.30
N ALA A 12 -3.20 -38.63 -12.07
CA ALA A 12 -2.11 -38.59 -11.10
C ALA A 12 -1.06 -37.54 -11.49
N PHE A 13 -0.73 -37.42 -12.78
CA PHE A 13 0.21 -36.41 -13.26
C PHE A 13 -0.36 -35.00 -13.12
N LEU A 14 -1.64 -34.77 -13.44
CA LEU A 14 -2.31 -33.47 -13.23
C LEU A 14 -2.40 -33.14 -11.75
N ALA A 15 -2.68 -34.07 -10.87
CA ALA A 15 -2.69 -33.87 -9.43
C ALA A 15 -1.31 -33.46 -8.89
N LEU A 16 -0.23 -34.13 -9.36
CA LEU A 16 1.14 -33.76 -8.98
C LEU A 16 1.55 -32.38 -9.48
N VAL A 17 1.16 -32.00 -10.70
CA VAL A 17 1.42 -30.67 -11.25
C VAL A 17 0.68 -29.60 -10.46
N VAL A 18 -0.58 -29.84 -10.10
CA VAL A 18 -1.37 -28.90 -9.27
C VAL A 18 -0.76 -28.76 -7.88
N ILE A 19 -0.36 -29.86 -7.24
CA ILE A 19 0.29 -29.83 -5.91
C ILE A 19 1.63 -29.08 -5.97
N SER A 20 2.43 -29.27 -7.02
CA SER A 20 3.70 -28.56 -7.17
C SER A 20 3.54 -27.05 -7.41
N MET A 21 2.43 -26.62 -7.98
CA MET A 21 2.13 -25.18 -8.14
C MET A 21 1.71 -24.50 -6.81
N PHE A 22 1.16 -25.26 -5.85
CA PHE A 22 0.79 -24.71 -4.54
C PHE A 22 1.96 -24.66 -3.55
N SER A 23 3.07 -25.32 -3.80
CA SER A 23 4.20 -25.41 -2.85
C SER A 23 5.21 -24.26 -2.92
N CYS A 24 5.02 -23.27 -3.79
CA CYS A 24 5.98 -22.18 -3.97
C CYS A 24 5.55 -20.81 -3.37
N ALA A 25 4.38 -20.73 -2.75
CA ALA A 25 3.96 -19.53 -2.02
C ALA A 25 4.34 -19.71 -0.55
N GLY A 26 5.35 -18.97 -0.09
CA GLY A 26 5.62 -18.83 1.34
C GLY A 26 4.34 -18.41 2.07
N ASP A 27 4.16 -18.88 3.31
CA ASP A 27 2.97 -18.58 4.12
C ASP A 27 2.78 -17.04 4.18
N PRO A 28 1.64 -16.51 3.69
CA PRO A 28 1.36 -15.07 3.72
C PRO A 28 1.48 -14.48 5.14
N ALA A 29 1.12 -15.26 6.16
CA ALA A 29 1.23 -14.85 7.55
C ALA A 29 2.70 -14.69 8.00
N GLU A 30 3.60 -15.52 7.51
CA GLU A 30 5.03 -15.41 7.80
C GLU A 30 5.64 -14.16 7.16
N VAL A 31 5.27 -13.86 5.91
CA VAL A 31 5.76 -12.66 5.22
C VAL A 31 5.28 -11.39 5.92
N VAL A 32 4.01 -11.31 6.30
CA VAL A 32 3.46 -10.19 7.07
C VAL A 32 4.15 -10.05 8.43
N SER A 33 4.37 -11.16 9.14
CA SER A 33 5.05 -11.11 10.44
C SER A 33 6.49 -10.59 10.33
N LYS A 34 7.21 -10.94 9.27
CA LYS A 34 8.55 -10.40 8.97
C LYS A 34 8.50 -8.90 8.70
N ALA A 35 7.51 -8.41 7.93
CA ALA A 35 7.35 -6.99 7.68
C ALA A 35 7.07 -6.20 8.98
N LEU A 36 6.29 -6.77 9.90
CA LEU A 36 6.01 -6.15 11.20
C LEU A 36 7.26 -6.08 12.11
N LEU A 37 8.27 -6.92 11.92
CA LEU A 37 9.53 -6.81 12.66
C LEU A 37 10.30 -5.54 12.31
N CYS A 38 10.05 -4.89 11.17
CA CYS A 38 10.66 -3.62 10.82
C CYS A 38 10.37 -2.52 11.85
N PHE A 39 9.20 -2.56 12.51
CA PHE A 39 8.83 -1.61 13.57
C PHE A 39 9.57 -1.84 14.91
N LYS A 40 10.03 -3.06 15.13
CA LYS A 40 10.71 -3.46 16.38
C LYS A 40 12.23 -3.38 16.29
N ASN A 41 12.76 -3.00 15.13
CA ASN A 41 14.21 -2.95 14.91
C ASN A 41 14.80 -1.70 15.57
N ASN A 42 15.53 -1.92 16.67
CA ASN A 42 16.18 -0.86 17.44
C ASN A 42 17.27 -0.10 16.64
N TYR A 43 17.77 -0.68 15.56
CA TYR A 43 18.72 0.02 14.67
C TYR A 43 18.01 1.01 13.74
N VAL A 44 16.72 0.83 13.51
CA VAL A 44 15.92 1.71 12.66
C VAL A 44 15.40 2.91 13.45
N TYR A 45 14.88 2.66 14.65
CA TYR A 45 14.40 3.72 15.54
C TYR A 45 15.35 3.94 16.70
N SER A 46 16.39 4.76 16.49
CA SER A 46 17.40 5.07 17.50
C SER A 46 17.25 6.44 18.13
N SER A 47 16.78 7.43 17.38
CA SER A 47 16.80 8.84 17.77
C SER A 47 15.44 9.53 17.72
N CYS A 48 14.47 8.97 16.94
CA CYS A 48 13.12 9.50 16.89
C CYS A 48 12.35 9.17 18.17
N GLU A 49 11.70 10.17 18.74
CA GLU A 49 10.83 9.99 19.88
C GLU A 49 9.68 9.02 19.57
N LYS A 50 9.38 8.11 20.48
CA LYS A 50 8.41 7.03 20.29
C LYS A 50 7.01 7.53 19.89
N SER A 51 6.60 8.70 20.41
CA SER A 51 5.30 9.32 20.11
C SER A 51 5.14 9.77 18.66
N TYR A 52 6.24 10.03 17.94
CA TYR A 52 6.24 10.53 16.56
C TYR A 52 6.59 9.46 15.52
N ARG A 53 6.83 8.23 15.97
CA ARG A 53 7.15 7.11 15.06
C ARG A 53 5.92 6.67 14.29
N LEU A 54 6.14 6.20 13.07
CA LEU A 54 5.12 5.47 12.32
C LEU A 54 4.70 4.23 13.12
N THR A 55 3.39 4.06 13.29
CA THR A 55 2.81 2.91 13.98
C THR A 55 2.49 1.77 13.00
N GLU A 56 2.33 0.55 13.52
CA GLU A 56 1.83 -0.60 12.75
C GLU A 56 0.43 -0.35 12.18
N SER A 57 -0.33 0.57 12.77
CA SER A 57 -1.65 1.01 12.28
C SER A 57 -1.56 1.92 11.05
N GLY A 58 -0.37 2.39 10.66
CA GLY A 58 -0.20 3.34 9.57
C GLY A 58 -0.42 4.80 9.98
N ASN A 59 -0.33 5.13 11.26
CA ASN A 59 -0.50 6.48 11.77
C ASN A 59 0.84 7.13 12.12
N ILE A 60 0.91 8.44 11.86
CA ILE A 60 2.04 9.31 12.21
C ILE A 60 1.47 10.48 13.01
N ASN A 61 1.78 10.53 14.32
CA ASN A 61 1.22 11.53 15.23
C ASN A 61 2.24 12.63 15.51
N VAL A 62 2.39 13.57 14.58
CA VAL A 62 3.28 14.73 14.73
C VAL A 62 2.43 15.96 15.02
N PRO A 63 2.58 16.60 16.18
CA PRO A 63 1.89 17.86 16.45
C PRO A 63 2.38 18.99 15.52
N PRO A 64 1.53 19.96 15.17
CA PRO A 64 1.91 21.04 14.23
C PRO A 64 3.18 21.80 14.63
N GLY A 65 3.42 22.01 15.92
CA GLY A 65 4.63 22.65 16.43
C GLY A 65 5.93 21.85 16.27
N TYR A 66 5.84 20.55 15.96
CA TYR A 66 6.99 19.66 15.78
C TYR A 66 7.25 19.29 14.32
N THR A 67 6.51 19.87 13.38
CA THR A 67 6.64 19.58 11.95
C THR A 67 8.07 19.78 11.45
N ASP A 68 8.71 20.90 11.79
CA ASP A 68 10.09 21.18 11.36
C ASP A 68 11.09 20.19 11.93
N GLN A 69 10.96 19.87 13.22
CA GLN A 69 11.83 18.92 13.89
C GLN A 69 11.65 17.50 13.34
N TYR A 70 10.43 17.10 13.00
CA TYR A 70 10.15 15.82 12.35
C TYR A 70 10.76 15.76 10.94
N CYS A 71 10.49 16.79 10.13
CA CYS A 71 10.85 16.81 8.71
C CYS A 71 12.35 17.00 8.45
N HIS A 72 13.06 17.67 9.34
CA HIS A 72 14.51 17.91 9.22
C HIS A 72 15.35 17.07 10.19
N GLY A 73 14.69 16.32 11.06
CA GLY A 73 15.35 15.49 12.07
C GLY A 73 15.43 14.00 11.72
N SER A 74 15.82 13.23 12.72
CA SER A 74 15.97 11.78 12.62
C SER A 74 14.66 11.04 12.35
N CYS A 75 13.52 11.58 12.79
CA CYS A 75 12.23 10.91 12.67
C CYS A 75 11.84 10.64 11.20
N LEU A 76 12.03 11.60 10.30
CA LEU A 76 11.75 11.42 8.87
C LEU A 76 12.64 10.34 8.27
N SER A 77 13.95 10.38 8.55
CA SER A 77 14.89 9.39 8.03
C SER A 77 14.60 7.99 8.55
N GLU A 78 14.33 7.85 9.85
CA GLU A 78 14.01 6.58 10.49
C GLU A 78 12.66 6.03 9.99
N THR A 79 11.64 6.88 9.79
CA THR A 79 10.37 6.47 9.18
C THR A 79 10.58 5.95 7.76
N ASN A 80 11.41 6.61 6.95
CA ASN A 80 11.74 6.12 5.61
C ASN A 80 12.48 4.78 5.64
N LEU A 81 13.34 4.55 6.63
CA LEU A 81 14.02 3.26 6.81
C LEU A 81 13.02 2.13 7.12
N VAL A 82 12.02 2.39 7.97
CA VAL A 82 10.94 1.42 8.25
C VAL A 82 10.15 1.12 6.97
N LEU A 83 9.73 2.15 6.25
CA LEU A 83 8.97 1.98 5.01
C LEU A 83 9.77 1.21 3.96
N ASN A 84 11.07 1.47 3.82
CA ASN A 84 11.95 0.71 2.93
C ASN A 84 12.12 -0.75 3.38
N CYS A 85 12.25 -0.98 4.69
CA CYS A 85 12.33 -2.33 5.24
C CYS A 85 11.10 -3.15 4.90
N ILE A 86 9.90 -2.58 5.08
CA ILE A 86 8.62 -3.24 4.77
C ILE A 86 8.50 -3.48 3.26
N ASP A 87 8.80 -2.48 2.43
CA ASP A 87 8.69 -2.51 0.97
C ASP A 87 9.58 -3.61 0.35
N ASN A 88 10.78 -3.82 0.92
CA ASN A 88 11.69 -4.89 0.51
C ASN A 88 11.18 -6.30 0.85
N ILE A 89 10.34 -6.43 1.88
CA ILE A 89 9.76 -7.72 2.29
C ILE A 89 8.43 -7.97 1.57
N LEU A 90 7.57 -6.95 1.50
CA LEU A 90 6.23 -7.04 0.94
C LEU A 90 5.83 -5.71 0.29
N SER A 91 6.03 -5.56 -1.01
CA SER A 91 5.77 -4.33 -1.77
C SER A 91 4.29 -3.90 -1.77
N HIS A 92 3.36 -4.83 -1.55
CA HIS A 92 1.93 -4.57 -1.48
C HIS A 92 1.41 -4.61 -0.03
N PHE A 93 2.25 -4.27 0.94
CA PHE A 93 1.85 -4.21 2.34
C PHE A 93 0.77 -3.13 2.55
N LEU A 94 -0.30 -3.53 3.27
CA LEU A 94 -1.34 -2.61 3.73
C LEU A 94 -1.30 -2.54 5.24
N PHE A 95 -1.28 -1.33 5.77
CA PHE A 95 -1.40 -1.04 7.20
C PHE A 95 -2.84 -1.33 7.69
N TYR A 96 -3.05 -1.35 9.00
CA TYR A 96 -4.39 -1.60 9.56
C TYR A 96 -5.42 -0.55 9.14
N ASN A 97 -5.01 0.70 8.90
CA ASN A 97 -5.84 1.78 8.35
C ASN A 97 -6.04 1.68 6.82
N ARG A 98 -5.62 0.56 6.19
CA ARG A 98 -5.63 0.30 4.74
C ARG A 98 -4.74 1.21 3.89
N ALA A 99 -3.90 2.02 4.52
CA ALA A 99 -2.90 2.79 3.80
C ALA A 99 -1.86 1.85 3.18
N SER A 100 -1.45 2.15 1.97
CA SER A 100 -0.27 1.55 1.35
C SER A 100 1.00 2.31 1.75
N ILE A 101 2.16 1.72 1.50
CA ILE A 101 3.46 2.40 1.65
C ILE A 101 3.51 3.70 0.82
N TYR A 102 2.91 3.67 -0.38
CA TYR A 102 2.81 4.85 -1.23
C TYR A 102 2.00 5.98 -0.57
N ASP A 103 0.87 5.66 0.05
CA ASP A 103 0.03 6.65 0.74
C ASP A 103 0.77 7.32 1.90
N LEU A 104 1.51 6.54 2.68
CA LEU A 104 2.34 7.07 3.76
C LEU A 104 3.44 7.98 3.23
N ARG A 105 4.16 7.57 2.19
CA ARG A 105 5.20 8.42 1.57
C ARG A 105 4.62 9.71 1.02
N ALA A 106 3.44 9.65 0.39
CA ALA A 106 2.75 10.83 -0.14
C ALA A 106 2.31 11.79 0.98
N THR A 107 1.73 11.24 2.07
CA THR A 107 1.34 12.02 3.25
C THR A 107 2.54 12.69 3.90
N ILE A 108 3.64 11.97 4.13
CA ILE A 108 4.87 12.53 4.69
C ILE A 108 5.41 13.64 3.80
N LYS A 109 5.47 13.41 2.48
CA LYS A 109 5.93 14.42 1.53
C LYS A 109 5.07 15.68 1.57
N ALA A 110 3.74 15.54 1.63
CA ALA A 110 2.82 16.66 1.73
C ALA A 110 2.95 17.39 3.06
N GLY A 111 3.00 16.65 4.18
CA GLY A 111 3.16 17.21 5.53
C GLY A 111 4.49 17.94 5.74
N CYS A 112 5.55 17.49 5.08
CA CYS A 112 6.86 18.14 5.14
C CYS A 112 7.09 19.23 4.07
N SER A 113 6.20 19.35 3.08
CA SER A 113 6.30 20.39 2.05
C SER A 113 5.91 21.78 2.59
N TYR A 114 6.42 22.85 1.95
CA TYR A 114 6.00 24.21 2.22
C TYR A 114 4.72 24.56 1.44
N GLY A 115 3.63 23.82 1.70
CA GLY A 115 2.37 23.96 1.01
C GLY A 115 1.17 23.97 1.98
N PRO A 116 -0.05 23.94 1.46
CA PRO A 116 -1.27 24.01 2.28
C PRO A 116 -1.45 22.82 3.22
N HIS A 117 -0.75 21.71 2.98
CA HIS A 117 -0.80 20.50 3.80
C HIS A 117 0.36 20.38 4.80
N ARG A 118 1.19 21.44 4.93
CA ARG A 118 2.32 21.40 5.87
C ARG A 118 1.83 21.13 7.29
N GLY A 119 2.45 20.14 7.94
CA GLY A 119 2.10 19.72 9.29
C GLY A 119 0.88 18.79 9.37
N ASN A 120 0.23 18.49 8.25
CA ASN A 120 -0.85 17.52 8.19
C ASN A 120 -0.27 16.14 7.85
N PHE A 121 -0.18 15.28 8.86
CA PHE A 121 0.26 13.87 8.74
C PHE A 121 -0.92 12.90 8.86
N ASN A 122 -2.16 13.36 8.66
CA ASN A 122 -3.35 12.51 8.67
C ASN A 122 -3.42 11.69 7.38
N VAL A 123 -3.03 10.43 7.47
CA VAL A 123 -2.97 9.50 6.32
C VAL A 123 -4.35 9.22 5.74
N GLU A 124 -5.36 9.07 6.59
CA GLU A 124 -6.74 8.80 6.17
C GLU A 124 -7.32 9.96 5.37
N GLU A 125 -7.11 11.18 5.81
CA GLU A 125 -7.53 12.40 5.10
C GLU A 125 -6.89 12.49 3.72
N HIS A 126 -5.59 12.17 3.60
CA HIS A 126 -4.88 12.14 2.32
C HIS A 126 -5.42 11.08 1.36
N ILE A 127 -5.77 9.89 1.86
CA ILE A 127 -6.37 8.82 1.05
C ILE A 127 -7.73 9.28 0.51
N LEU A 128 -8.61 9.79 1.38
CA LEU A 128 -9.94 10.28 1.00
C LEU A 128 -9.88 11.44 0.00
N ALA A 129 -8.95 12.38 0.18
CA ALA A 129 -8.75 13.49 -0.75
C ALA A 129 -8.33 13.01 -2.14
N ARG A 130 -7.45 11.99 -2.21
CA ARG A 130 -7.02 11.38 -3.46
C ARG A 130 -8.17 10.64 -4.17
N GLU A 131 -8.94 9.84 -3.45
CA GLU A 131 -10.10 9.13 -4.00
C GLU A 131 -11.13 10.10 -4.56
N ASN A 132 -11.45 11.16 -3.81
CA ASN A 132 -12.38 12.19 -4.26
C ASN A 132 -11.89 12.95 -5.50
N SER A 133 -10.59 13.16 -5.65
CA SER A 133 -10.01 13.80 -6.85
C SER A 133 -10.08 12.87 -8.06
N ALA A 134 -9.82 11.59 -7.89
CA ALA A 134 -9.91 10.59 -8.97
C ALA A 134 -11.34 10.45 -9.52
N TRP A 135 -12.34 10.49 -8.64
CA TRP A 135 -13.77 10.48 -9.06
C TRP A 135 -14.18 11.74 -9.82
N ARG A 136 -13.58 12.90 -9.52
CA ARG A 136 -13.87 14.17 -10.18
C ARG A 136 -13.30 14.20 -11.59
N ASP A 137 -12.15 13.61 -11.80
CA ASP A 137 -11.45 13.57 -13.09
C ASP A 137 -12.05 12.53 -14.07
N SER A 138 -12.75 11.52 -13.54
CA SER A 138 -13.37 10.43 -14.32
C SER A 138 -14.71 10.81 -14.99
N ARG A 139 -15.24 12.00 -14.75
CA ARG A 139 -16.60 12.42 -15.19
C ARG A 139 -16.77 12.97 -16.61
N PRO A 140 -15.77 13.33 -17.44
CA PRO A 140 -16.06 14.02 -18.69
C PRO A 140 -16.36 13.14 -19.91
N LEU A 141 -16.32 11.81 -19.83
CA LEU A 141 -16.44 10.98 -21.04
C LEU A 141 -17.85 10.44 -21.36
N LEU A 142 -18.79 10.49 -20.42
CA LEU A 142 -20.13 9.91 -20.65
C LEU A 142 -21.11 10.72 -21.53
N PRO A 143 -21.16 12.07 -21.49
CA PRO A 143 -22.10 12.80 -22.34
C PRO A 143 -21.73 12.80 -23.84
N GLY A 144 -20.42 12.72 -24.16
CA GLY A 144 -19.97 12.70 -25.56
C GLY A 144 -20.25 11.40 -26.28
N LEU A 145 -20.19 10.26 -25.58
CA LEU A 145 -20.42 8.94 -26.18
C LEU A 145 -21.91 8.72 -26.50
N LEU A 146 -22.82 9.20 -25.67
CA LEU A 146 -24.28 9.11 -25.90
C LEU A 146 -24.73 9.95 -27.10
N LEU A 147 -24.12 11.12 -27.30
CA LEU A 147 -24.43 11.97 -28.48
C LEU A 147 -23.94 11.32 -29.78
N MET A 148 -22.81 10.62 -29.79
CA MET A 148 -22.31 9.92 -30.97
C MET A 148 -23.20 8.73 -31.37
N ILE A 149 -23.75 8.01 -30.42
CA ILE A 149 -24.68 6.88 -30.70
C ILE A 149 -25.99 7.37 -31.28
N MET A 150 -26.53 8.50 -30.84
CA MET A 150 -27.73 9.11 -31.37
C MET A 150 -27.55 9.64 -32.81
N TYR A 151 -26.32 10.06 -33.16
CA TYR A 151 -26.03 10.61 -34.49
C TYR A 151 -25.81 9.52 -35.57
N MET A 152 -25.43 8.31 -35.18
CA MET A 152 -25.24 7.17 -36.08
C MET A 152 -26.52 6.35 -36.31
N GLY A 153 -27.63 6.65 -35.63
CA GLY A 153 -28.90 5.92 -35.71
C GLY A 153 -29.98 6.60 -36.57
N THR A 154 -29.65 7.68 -37.26
CA THR A 154 -30.53 8.34 -38.28
C THR A 154 -29.91 8.26 -39.65
#